data_c1b077b3ea6dd7dfa025e7ea5873127a
#
_entry.id   c1b077b3ea6dd7dfa025e7ea5873127a
#
_cell.length_a   1.000
_cell.length_b   1.000
_cell.length_c   1.000
_cell.angle_alpha   90.00
_cell.angle_beta   90.00
_cell.angle_gamma   90.00
#
_symmetry.space_group_name_H-M   'P 1'
#
loop_
_entity.id
_entity.type
_entity.pdbx_description
1 polymer ?
#
loop_
_entity_poly.entity_id
_entity_poly.type
_entity_poly.pdbx_seq_one_letter_code
_entity_poly.pdbx_strand_id
1 'polypeptide(L)'
;LSDGAFDIGWFKDAFKTIGKQRFEVVYNAAKYISCSNSHTRARKFADATNGAVKAADIKKEISAKRNKDLLMSYGLIPLGKKADKELLERYQFLQKFLKESKDFGAQRQESEKKAVGIALQNLALNSGYGDVTRLTWSMETELIKELLPYLSPKEIEDVEVYVHINDEGKAEIKQIKAGK
;
A
#
# COMPACT_ATOMS: atom_id res chain seq x y z
N LEU A 1 -9.07 11.39 11.06
CA LEU A 1 -7.80 10.87 10.54
C LEU A 1 -7.08 10.15 11.66
N SER A 2 -6.59 8.94 11.41
CA SER A 2 -5.69 8.25 12.35
C SER A 2 -4.37 9.01 12.47
N ASP A 3 -3.71 8.91 13.63
CA ASP A 3 -2.44 9.57 13.90
C ASP A 3 -1.41 9.22 12.81
N GLY A 4 -1.03 10.22 12.01
CA GLY A 4 -0.06 10.07 10.93
C GLY A 4 -0.64 9.92 9.52
N ALA A 5 -1.96 9.83 9.34
CA ALA A 5 -2.59 9.92 8.04
C ALA A 5 -2.56 11.36 7.52
N PHE A 6 -2.44 11.51 6.19
CA PHE A 6 -2.32 12.80 5.54
C PHE A 6 -3.65 13.24 4.95
N ASP A 7 -4.08 14.47 5.25
CA ASP A 7 -5.29 15.03 4.66
C ASP A 7 -5.02 15.53 3.24
N ILE A 8 -5.23 14.62 2.28
CA ILE A 8 -4.97 14.85 0.86
C ILE A 8 -5.87 15.97 0.32
N GLY A 9 -7.15 15.99 0.75
CA GLY A 9 -8.13 16.99 0.31
C GLY A 9 -7.70 18.39 0.73
N TRP A 10 -7.49 18.57 2.03
CA TRP A 10 -7.01 19.82 2.59
C TRP A 10 -5.72 20.30 1.93
N PHE A 11 -4.76 19.39 1.76
CA PHE A 11 -3.47 19.73 1.15
C PHE A 11 -3.62 20.22 -0.30
N LYS A 12 -4.42 19.53 -1.12
CA LYS A 12 -4.68 19.94 -2.51
C LYS A 12 -5.37 21.29 -2.60
N ASP A 13 -6.34 21.55 -1.72
CA ASP A 13 -7.05 22.83 -1.67
C ASP A 13 -6.13 23.96 -1.22
N ALA A 14 -5.32 23.73 -0.19
CA ALA A 14 -4.31 24.67 0.27
C ALA A 14 -3.29 24.96 -0.84
N PHE A 15 -2.73 23.92 -1.48
CA PHE A 15 -1.78 24.07 -2.60
C PHE A 15 -2.36 24.89 -3.75
N LYS A 16 -3.62 24.60 -4.13
CA LYS A 16 -4.35 25.35 -5.18
C LYS A 16 -4.53 26.83 -4.79
N THR A 17 -4.88 27.09 -3.53
CA THR A 17 -5.17 28.43 -3.01
C THR A 17 -3.93 29.31 -2.97
N ILE A 18 -2.82 28.79 -2.43
CA ILE A 18 -1.58 29.58 -2.30
C ILE A 18 -0.76 29.62 -3.59
N GLY A 19 -0.93 28.65 -4.48
CA GLY A 19 -0.20 28.49 -5.72
C GLY A 19 1.23 28.01 -5.55
N LYS A 20 1.81 27.50 -6.64
CA LYS A 20 3.11 26.81 -6.64
C LYS A 20 4.26 27.68 -6.06
N GLN A 21 4.34 28.94 -6.46
CA GLN A 21 5.45 29.81 -6.03
C GLN A 21 5.44 30.05 -4.51
N ARG A 22 4.29 30.36 -3.93
CA ARG A 22 4.17 30.57 -2.48
C ARG A 22 4.35 29.25 -1.72
N PHE A 23 3.84 28.14 -2.28
CA PHE A 23 4.09 26.83 -1.70
C PHE A 23 5.57 26.49 -1.62
N GLU A 24 6.37 26.77 -2.64
CA GLU A 24 7.82 26.58 -2.63
C GLU A 24 8.52 27.35 -1.51
N VAL A 25 8.06 28.57 -1.22
CA VAL A 25 8.59 29.36 -0.10
C VAL A 25 8.32 28.65 1.23
N VAL A 26 7.06 28.24 1.48
CA VAL A 26 6.66 27.53 2.70
C VAL A 26 7.40 26.18 2.81
N TYR A 27 7.46 25.44 1.72
CA TYR A 27 8.16 24.16 1.64
C TYR A 27 9.65 24.28 2.00
N ASN A 28 10.32 25.31 1.50
CA ASN A 28 11.72 25.55 1.81
C ASN A 28 11.92 26.09 3.24
N ALA A 29 10.99 26.88 3.75
CA ALA A 29 11.01 27.42 5.09
C ALA A 29 10.77 26.36 6.18
N ALA A 30 10.09 25.26 5.85
CA ALA A 30 9.70 24.21 6.81
C ALA A 30 10.90 23.65 7.61
N LYS A 31 12.09 23.58 7.01
CA LYS A 31 13.31 23.12 7.69
C LYS A 31 13.79 24.04 8.81
N TYR A 32 13.41 25.32 8.80
CA TYR A 32 13.78 26.29 9.82
C TYR A 32 12.74 26.44 10.93
N ILE A 33 11.49 26.03 10.65
CA ILE A 33 10.35 26.22 11.56
C ILE A 33 10.15 24.98 12.44
N SER A 34 10.45 23.79 11.93
CA SER A 34 10.18 22.54 12.65
C SER A 34 11.33 22.16 13.58
N CYS A 35 11.01 21.92 14.84
CA CYS A 35 11.88 21.24 15.78
C CYS A 35 11.95 19.76 15.37
N SER A 36 13.17 19.21 15.20
CA SER A 36 13.41 17.83 14.79
C SER A 36 13.19 17.54 13.28
N ASN A 37 13.31 16.28 12.89
CA ASN A 37 13.19 15.83 11.49
C ASN A 37 11.74 15.74 10.96
N SER A 38 10.75 16.31 11.65
CA SER A 38 9.34 16.29 11.21
C SER A 38 9.09 16.96 9.85
N HIS A 39 9.87 18.02 9.52
CA HIS A 39 9.85 18.65 8.21
C HIS A 39 10.21 17.68 7.07
N THR A 40 11.10 16.71 7.32
CA THR A 40 11.53 15.73 6.31
C THR A 40 10.35 14.83 5.91
N ARG A 41 9.54 14.38 6.87
CA ARG A 41 8.33 13.59 6.61
C ARG A 41 7.30 14.43 5.88
N ALA A 42 7.02 15.65 6.35
CA ALA A 42 6.05 16.56 5.72
C ALA A 42 6.41 16.84 4.24
N ARG A 43 7.70 17.05 3.95
CA ARG A 43 8.17 17.25 2.57
C ARG A 43 7.98 16.02 1.71
N LYS A 44 8.32 14.81 2.21
CA LYS A 44 8.08 13.55 1.48
C LYS A 44 6.60 13.36 1.16
N PHE A 45 5.70 13.70 2.10
CA PHE A 45 4.25 13.62 1.89
C PHE A 45 3.77 14.63 0.84
N ALA A 46 4.25 15.85 0.91
CA ALA A 46 3.95 16.88 -0.08
C ALA A 46 4.45 16.50 -1.48
N ASP A 47 5.70 16.04 -1.60
CA ASP A 47 6.30 15.60 -2.87
C ASP A 47 5.51 14.42 -3.47
N ALA A 48 5.14 13.44 -2.64
CA ALA A 48 4.33 12.31 -3.07
C ALA A 48 2.96 12.75 -3.57
N THR A 49 2.23 13.58 -2.79
CA THR A 49 0.87 14.02 -3.12
C THR A 49 0.82 14.89 -4.38
N ASN A 50 1.86 15.70 -4.61
CA ASN A 50 2.01 16.51 -5.82
C ASN A 50 2.52 15.72 -7.04
N GLY A 51 2.82 14.42 -6.91
CA GLY A 51 3.35 13.60 -8.00
C GLY A 51 4.79 13.98 -8.41
N ALA A 52 5.55 14.64 -7.52
CA ALA A 52 6.95 14.99 -7.76
C ALA A 52 7.89 13.78 -7.73
N VAL A 53 7.40 12.64 -7.23
CA VAL A 53 8.14 11.37 -7.13
C VAL A 53 7.42 10.25 -7.88
N LYS A 54 8.18 9.30 -8.43
CA LYS A 54 7.63 8.14 -9.14
C LYS A 54 7.42 6.96 -8.19
N ALA A 55 6.28 6.30 -8.29
CA ALA A 55 5.96 5.15 -7.44
C ALA A 55 7.00 4.02 -7.54
N ALA A 56 7.53 3.76 -8.75
CA ALA A 56 8.54 2.73 -8.96
C ALA A 56 9.85 3.01 -8.21
N ASP A 57 10.31 4.27 -8.21
CA ASP A 57 11.53 4.67 -7.54
C ASP A 57 11.38 4.59 -6.01
N ILE A 58 10.25 5.08 -5.49
CA ILE A 58 9.93 4.99 -4.06
C ILE A 58 9.80 3.52 -3.62
N LYS A 59 9.12 2.67 -4.38
CA LYS A 59 9.01 1.23 -4.10
C LYS A 59 10.38 0.56 -4.01
N LYS A 60 11.29 0.88 -4.95
CA LYS A 60 12.68 0.36 -4.95
C LYS A 60 13.43 0.80 -3.70
N GLU A 61 13.33 2.07 -3.33
CA GLU A 61 14.00 2.59 -2.14
C GLU A 61 13.45 2.02 -0.83
N ILE A 62 12.11 1.84 -0.73
CA ILE A 62 11.47 1.15 0.40
C ILE A 62 12.01 -0.27 0.52
N SER A 63 12.07 -1.02 -0.59
CA SER A 63 12.58 -2.41 -0.58
C SER A 63 14.04 -2.49 -0.13
N ALA A 64 14.87 -1.52 -0.51
CA ALA A 64 16.29 -1.52 -0.16
C ALA A 64 16.56 -1.10 1.29
N LYS A 65 15.83 -0.10 1.80
CA LYS A 65 16.14 0.54 3.10
C LYS A 65 15.07 0.35 4.18
N ARG A 66 13.90 -0.16 3.83
CA ARG A 66 12.70 -0.26 4.68
C ARG A 66 12.37 1.06 5.40
N ASN A 67 12.48 2.18 4.69
CA ASN A 67 12.22 3.51 5.23
C ASN A 67 10.72 3.73 5.44
N LYS A 68 10.31 3.91 6.69
CA LYS A 68 8.89 4.05 7.08
C LYS A 68 8.24 5.33 6.56
N ASP A 69 8.96 6.44 6.48
CA ASP A 69 8.40 7.69 5.96
C ASP A 69 8.11 7.59 4.45
N LEU A 70 8.99 6.90 3.70
CA LEU A 70 8.73 6.60 2.28
C LEU A 70 7.58 5.62 2.12
N LEU A 71 7.46 4.62 3.00
CA LEU A 71 6.34 3.67 2.99
C LEU A 71 5.02 4.39 3.18
N MET A 72 4.92 5.28 4.18
CA MET A 72 3.71 6.07 4.42
C MET A 72 3.38 7.00 3.26
N SER A 73 4.40 7.62 2.64
CA SER A 73 4.23 8.51 1.48
C SER A 73 3.84 7.77 0.19
N TYR A 74 4.15 6.48 0.09
CA TYR A 74 3.87 5.68 -1.10
C TYR A 74 2.37 5.61 -1.44
N GLY A 75 1.50 5.56 -0.41
CA GLY A 75 0.04 5.63 -0.57
C GLY A 75 -0.48 6.96 -1.11
N LEU A 76 0.30 8.05 -0.98
CA LEU A 76 -0.10 9.41 -1.39
C LEU A 76 0.16 9.71 -2.87
N ILE A 77 1.04 8.95 -3.53
CA ILE A 77 1.41 9.19 -4.93
C ILE A 77 0.17 9.01 -5.82
N PRO A 78 -0.17 9.98 -6.69
CA PRO A 78 -1.33 9.86 -7.56
C PRO A 78 -1.32 8.57 -8.39
N LEU A 79 -2.49 7.97 -8.58
CA LEU A 79 -2.66 6.81 -9.45
C LEU A 79 -2.61 7.24 -10.92
N GLY A 80 -1.98 6.42 -11.76
CA GLY A 80 -1.86 6.67 -13.19
C GLY A 80 -3.11 6.25 -13.98
N LYS A 81 -2.95 6.15 -15.31
CA LYS A 81 -4.05 5.78 -16.23
C LYS A 81 -4.63 4.37 -16.00
N LYS A 82 -3.85 3.46 -15.44
CA LYS A 82 -4.27 2.08 -15.09
C LYS A 82 -4.47 1.97 -13.58
N ALA A 83 -5.34 2.84 -13.05
CA ALA A 83 -5.53 3.04 -11.61
C ALA A 83 -5.80 1.73 -10.85
N ASP A 84 -6.71 0.89 -11.32
CA ASP A 84 -7.11 -0.34 -10.63
C ASP A 84 -5.95 -1.33 -10.49
N LYS A 85 -5.21 -1.55 -11.58
CA LYS A 85 -4.04 -2.43 -11.55
C LYS A 85 -2.94 -1.88 -10.65
N GLU A 86 -2.66 -0.59 -10.75
CA GLU A 86 -1.65 0.07 -9.95
C GLU A 86 -2.03 0.07 -8.45
N LEU A 87 -3.30 0.24 -8.15
CA LEU A 87 -3.84 0.19 -6.79
C LEU A 87 -3.64 -1.21 -6.18
N LEU A 88 -3.99 -2.26 -6.93
CA LEU A 88 -3.80 -3.65 -6.50
C LEU A 88 -2.32 -3.96 -6.27
N GLU A 89 -1.42 -3.55 -7.18
CA GLU A 89 0.02 -3.73 -7.03
C GLU A 89 0.59 -3.01 -5.79
N ARG A 90 0.08 -1.80 -5.49
CA ARG A 90 0.47 -1.05 -4.29
C ARG A 90 -0.03 -1.73 -3.01
N TYR A 91 -1.28 -2.18 -3.01
CA TYR A 91 -1.87 -2.92 -1.90
C TYR A 91 -1.07 -4.19 -1.60
N GLN A 92 -0.81 -5.02 -2.62
CA GLN A 92 -0.02 -6.25 -2.48
C GLN A 92 1.40 -5.97 -1.95
N PHE A 93 2.03 -4.88 -2.42
CA PHE A 93 3.35 -4.49 -1.93
C PHE A 93 3.34 -4.14 -0.43
N LEU A 94 2.33 -3.40 0.04
CA LEU A 94 2.17 -3.07 1.46
C LEU A 94 1.91 -4.31 2.31
N GLN A 95 1.09 -5.24 1.84
CA GLN A 95 0.83 -6.53 2.51
C GLN A 95 2.10 -7.40 2.58
N LYS A 96 2.85 -7.47 1.48
CA LYS A 96 4.14 -8.17 1.43
C LYS A 96 5.13 -7.57 2.44
N PHE A 97 5.27 -6.25 2.47
CA PHE A 97 6.12 -5.55 3.43
C PHE A 97 5.75 -5.88 4.89
N LEU A 98 4.44 -5.91 5.19
CA LEU A 98 3.94 -6.28 6.51
C LEU A 98 4.25 -7.76 6.85
N LYS A 99 4.10 -8.67 5.89
CA LYS A 99 4.45 -10.09 6.08
C LYS A 99 5.93 -10.26 6.39
N GLU A 100 6.81 -9.61 5.63
CA GLU A 100 8.26 -9.64 5.82
C GLU A 100 8.69 -9.00 7.15
N SER A 101 7.89 -8.11 7.74
CA SER A 101 8.22 -7.50 9.04
C SER A 101 8.29 -8.53 10.18
N LYS A 102 7.66 -9.70 10.01
CA LYS A 102 7.68 -10.82 10.98
C LYS A 102 9.08 -11.41 11.17
N ASP A 103 9.99 -11.20 10.22
CA ASP A 103 11.38 -11.69 10.28
C ASP A 103 12.26 -10.80 11.19
N PHE A 104 11.71 -9.70 11.72
CA PHE A 104 12.42 -8.78 12.60
C PHE A 104 11.91 -8.86 14.05
N GLY A 105 12.68 -8.29 15.00
CA GLY A 105 12.29 -8.26 16.41
C GLY A 105 10.98 -7.48 16.66
N ALA A 106 10.29 -7.80 17.74
CA ALA A 106 8.93 -7.34 18.08
C ALA A 106 8.76 -5.81 18.01
N GLN A 107 9.72 -5.03 18.50
CA GLN A 107 9.66 -3.56 18.49
C GLN A 107 9.64 -3.01 17.05
N ARG A 108 10.46 -3.57 16.16
CA ARG A 108 10.49 -3.16 14.75
C ARG A 108 9.23 -3.57 14.03
N GLN A 109 8.76 -4.81 14.28
CA GLN A 109 7.51 -5.32 13.72
C GLN A 109 6.34 -4.40 14.05
N GLU A 110 6.17 -4.02 15.32
CA GLU A 110 5.10 -3.11 15.74
C GLU A 110 5.22 -1.73 15.07
N SER A 111 6.43 -1.19 14.97
CA SER A 111 6.68 0.09 14.30
C SER A 111 6.40 0.03 12.79
N GLU A 112 6.76 -1.07 12.11
CA GLU A 112 6.48 -1.26 10.68
C GLU A 112 4.99 -1.50 10.43
N LYS A 113 4.30 -2.24 11.31
CA LYS A 113 2.84 -2.44 11.27
C LYS A 113 2.09 -1.10 11.34
N LYS A 114 2.48 -0.21 12.24
CA LYS A 114 1.90 1.15 12.30
C LYS A 114 2.13 1.93 11.01
N ALA A 115 3.35 1.89 10.45
CA ALA A 115 3.66 2.57 9.20
C ALA A 115 2.86 2.01 8.00
N VAL A 116 2.66 0.69 7.92
CA VAL A 116 1.80 0.06 6.91
C VAL A 116 0.34 0.49 7.08
N GLY A 117 -0.17 0.53 8.32
CA GLY A 117 -1.53 1.01 8.59
C GLY A 117 -1.76 2.43 8.06
N ILE A 118 -0.81 3.34 8.30
CA ILE A 118 -0.86 4.71 7.77
C ILE A 118 -0.76 4.72 6.24
N ALA A 119 0.13 3.91 5.66
CA ALA A 119 0.27 3.82 4.20
C ALA A 119 -1.02 3.31 3.52
N LEU A 120 -1.70 2.32 4.11
CA LEU A 120 -2.99 1.82 3.64
C LEU A 120 -4.09 2.87 3.79
N GLN A 121 -4.12 3.62 4.89
CA GLN A 121 -5.06 4.72 5.08
C GLN A 121 -4.86 5.81 4.02
N ASN A 122 -3.61 6.20 3.78
CA ASN A 122 -3.27 7.16 2.74
C ASN A 122 -3.65 6.64 1.34
N LEU A 123 -3.43 5.37 1.07
CA LEU A 123 -3.81 4.73 -0.20
C LEU A 123 -5.33 4.71 -0.39
N ALA A 124 -6.09 4.37 0.66
CA ALA A 124 -7.55 4.36 0.63
C ALA A 124 -8.12 5.77 0.35
N LEU A 125 -7.60 6.78 1.02
CA LEU A 125 -8.02 8.18 0.80
C LEU A 125 -7.65 8.66 -0.61
N ASN A 126 -6.44 8.34 -1.08
CA ASN A 126 -5.96 8.75 -2.40
C ASN A 126 -6.72 8.08 -3.55
N SER A 127 -7.23 6.86 -3.34
CA SER A 127 -8.01 6.10 -4.32
C SER A 127 -9.53 6.25 -4.21
N GLY A 128 -10.00 7.07 -3.25
CA GLY A 128 -11.43 7.36 -3.10
C GLY A 128 -12.24 6.33 -2.29
N TYR A 129 -11.60 5.34 -1.68
CA TYR A 129 -12.30 4.34 -0.85
C TYR A 129 -12.78 4.89 0.50
N GLY A 130 -12.22 6.00 0.97
CA GLY A 130 -12.58 6.64 2.23
C GLY A 130 -11.98 5.98 3.48
N ASP A 131 -11.91 4.65 3.53
CA ASP A 131 -11.32 3.92 4.65
C ASP A 131 -10.58 2.64 4.22
N VAL A 132 -9.73 2.11 5.12
CA VAL A 132 -8.90 0.93 4.86
C VAL A 132 -9.74 -0.33 4.68
N THR A 133 -10.85 -0.46 5.39
CA THR A 133 -11.69 -1.66 5.35
C THR A 133 -12.29 -1.86 3.97
N ARG A 134 -12.85 -0.79 3.38
CA ARG A 134 -13.40 -0.82 2.02
C ARG A 134 -12.32 -1.10 0.97
N LEU A 135 -11.16 -0.46 1.10
CA LEU A 135 -10.03 -0.73 0.23
C LEU A 135 -9.62 -2.21 0.32
N THR A 136 -9.44 -2.73 1.53
CA THR A 136 -9.04 -4.12 1.76
C THR A 136 -10.03 -5.09 1.13
N TRP A 137 -11.32 -4.94 1.40
CA TRP A 137 -12.34 -5.83 0.82
C TRP A 137 -12.34 -5.81 -0.70
N SER A 138 -12.20 -4.63 -1.30
CA SER A 138 -12.13 -4.52 -2.77
C SER A 138 -10.89 -5.23 -3.32
N MET A 139 -9.73 -5.00 -2.74
CA MET A 139 -8.47 -5.61 -3.21
C MET A 139 -8.42 -7.12 -2.98
N GLU A 140 -8.88 -7.59 -1.83
CA GLU A 140 -8.98 -9.04 -1.55
C GLU A 140 -9.96 -9.73 -2.49
N THR A 141 -11.08 -9.08 -2.84
CA THR A 141 -12.03 -9.60 -3.82
C THR A 141 -11.38 -9.75 -5.21
N GLU A 142 -10.56 -8.78 -5.64
CA GLU A 142 -9.84 -8.90 -6.91
C GLU A 142 -8.80 -10.02 -6.88
N LEU A 143 -8.09 -10.20 -5.76
CA LEU A 143 -7.13 -11.29 -5.60
C LEU A 143 -7.80 -12.66 -5.60
N ILE A 144 -8.98 -12.79 -4.98
CA ILE A 144 -9.75 -14.04 -4.97
C ILE A 144 -10.18 -14.42 -6.41
N LYS A 145 -10.55 -13.45 -7.24
CA LYS A 145 -10.91 -13.73 -8.64
C LYS A 145 -9.80 -14.43 -9.42
N GLU A 146 -8.53 -14.06 -9.15
CA GLU A 146 -7.37 -14.73 -9.76
C GLU A 146 -7.21 -16.18 -9.29
N LEU A 147 -7.64 -16.49 -8.07
CA LEU A 147 -7.55 -17.84 -7.48
C LEU A 147 -8.73 -18.76 -7.84
N LEU A 148 -9.92 -18.20 -8.11
CA LEU A 148 -11.11 -18.98 -8.39
C LEU A 148 -10.92 -20.10 -9.43
N PRO A 149 -10.19 -19.90 -10.55
CA PRO A 149 -9.95 -20.94 -11.53
C PRO A 149 -9.16 -22.15 -11.01
N TYR A 150 -8.44 -21.97 -9.89
CA TYR A 150 -7.61 -23.02 -9.29
C TYR A 150 -8.27 -23.71 -8.09
N LEU A 151 -9.36 -23.14 -7.56
CA LEU A 151 -10.14 -23.74 -6.47
C LEU A 151 -11.10 -24.84 -6.97
N SER A 152 -11.42 -24.84 -8.25
CA SER A 152 -12.22 -25.89 -8.87
C SER A 152 -11.31 -27.00 -9.38
N PRO A 153 -11.72 -28.28 -9.23
CA PRO A 153 -10.98 -29.43 -9.76
C PRO A 153 -10.74 -29.28 -11.27
N LYS A 154 -9.50 -29.52 -11.68
CA LYS A 154 -9.11 -29.60 -13.10
C LYS A 154 -8.57 -30.98 -13.38
N GLU A 155 -9.06 -31.60 -14.42
CA GLU A 155 -8.56 -32.87 -14.90
C GLU A 155 -7.21 -32.67 -15.59
N ILE A 156 -6.21 -33.35 -15.10
CA ILE A 156 -4.85 -33.41 -15.67
C ILE A 156 -4.52 -34.90 -15.82
N GLU A 157 -4.51 -35.39 -17.06
CA GLU A 157 -4.42 -36.82 -17.37
C GLU A 157 -5.61 -37.58 -16.73
N ASP A 158 -5.34 -38.49 -15.81
CA ASP A 158 -6.35 -39.31 -15.10
C ASP A 158 -6.58 -38.84 -13.64
N VAL A 159 -6.18 -37.60 -13.31
CA VAL A 159 -6.25 -37.07 -11.94
C VAL A 159 -6.90 -35.69 -11.93
N GLU A 160 -7.87 -35.50 -11.04
CA GLU A 160 -8.39 -34.17 -10.73
C GLU A 160 -7.47 -33.49 -9.71
N VAL A 161 -7.00 -32.28 -10.03
CA VAL A 161 -6.13 -31.48 -9.17
C VAL A 161 -6.79 -30.14 -8.88
N TYR A 162 -6.78 -29.72 -7.63
CA TYR A 162 -7.26 -28.41 -7.21
C TYR A 162 -6.53 -27.86 -5.98
N VAL A 163 -6.63 -26.55 -5.77
CA VAL A 163 -6.12 -25.89 -4.56
C VAL A 163 -7.21 -25.91 -3.50
N HIS A 164 -6.91 -26.47 -2.35
CA HIS A 164 -7.75 -26.43 -1.16
C HIS A 164 -7.17 -25.48 -0.13
N ILE A 165 -7.99 -24.60 0.44
CA ILE A 165 -7.59 -23.76 1.56
C ILE A 165 -8.16 -24.40 2.83
N ASN A 166 -7.28 -24.85 3.73
CA ASN A 166 -7.69 -25.48 4.98
C ASN A 166 -8.21 -24.45 6.00
N ASP A 167 -8.73 -24.95 7.13
CA ASP A 167 -9.31 -24.10 8.19
C ASP A 167 -8.29 -23.13 8.83
N GLU A 168 -6.98 -23.39 8.66
CA GLU A 168 -5.91 -22.50 9.10
C GLU A 168 -5.55 -21.43 8.04
N GLY A 169 -6.23 -21.41 6.88
CA GLY A 169 -5.96 -20.49 5.77
C GLY A 169 -4.72 -20.85 4.96
N LYS A 170 -4.23 -22.10 5.07
CA LYS A 170 -3.09 -22.59 4.27
C LYS A 170 -3.58 -23.21 2.99
N ALA A 171 -2.91 -22.90 1.87
CA ALA A 171 -3.17 -23.51 0.58
C ALA A 171 -2.49 -24.88 0.48
N GLU A 172 -3.25 -25.91 0.07
CA GLU A 172 -2.79 -27.28 -0.16
C GLU A 172 -3.22 -27.71 -1.56
N ILE A 173 -2.36 -28.43 -2.28
CA ILE A 173 -2.73 -29.04 -3.54
C ILE A 173 -3.35 -30.41 -3.22
N LYS A 174 -4.61 -30.60 -3.58
CA LYS A 174 -5.30 -31.90 -3.46
C LYS A 174 -5.44 -32.56 -4.81
N GLN A 175 -5.28 -33.89 -4.79
CA GLN A 175 -5.44 -34.75 -5.94
C GLN A 175 -6.54 -35.77 -5.64
N ILE A 176 -7.47 -35.89 -6.56
CA ILE A 176 -8.51 -36.94 -6.52
C ILE A 176 -8.31 -37.79 -7.77
N LYS A 177 -8.08 -39.10 -7.61
CA LYS A 177 -8.10 -39.99 -8.77
C LYS A 177 -9.49 -39.98 -9.36
N ALA A 178 -9.61 -39.70 -10.66
CA ALA A 178 -10.87 -39.84 -11.35
C ALA A 178 -11.37 -41.27 -11.12
N GLY A 179 -12.49 -41.39 -10.42
CA GLY A 179 -13.01 -42.71 -10.04
C GLY A 179 -13.40 -43.51 -11.27
N LYS A 180 -12.92 -44.77 -11.34
CA LYS A 180 -13.57 -45.80 -12.14
C LYS A 180 -14.84 -46.21 -11.47
#